data_320eb811326d10fe6e9a9c679ea0bad9
#
_entry.id   320eb811326d10fe6e9a9c679ea0bad9
#
_cell.length_a   1.000
_cell.length_b   1.000
_cell.length_c   1.000
_cell.angle_alpha   90.00
_cell.angle_beta   90.00
_cell.angle_gamma   90.00
#
_symmetry.space_group_name_H-M   'P 1'
#
loop_
_entity.id
_entity.type
_entity.pdbx_description
1 polymer ?
#
loop_
_entity_poly.entity_id
_entity_poly.type
_entity_poly.pdbx_seq_one_letter_code
_entity_poly.pdbx_strand_id
1 'polypeptide(L)'
;MEHRIVELENFKLVGFKKESTNENRQGMKDCPAFWNEILSSNKQNDLLPMINHEPFGLIGASFYNTDKADAKKFDYYIAVATTNDTPEGLIEVEVPAYTWAVFPCTRETSGKTQFAIVTKWAPESEEYELLNDGYATGDMISGGPDLEVYGQGDDIEIWVPVRKRG
;
A
#
# COMPACT_ATOMS: atom_id res chain seq x y z
N MET A 1 16.50 -8.73 -7.09
CA MET A 1 15.09 -8.59 -7.45
C MET A 1 14.91 -7.41 -8.39
N GLU A 2 14.12 -7.60 -9.41
CA GLU A 2 13.80 -6.52 -10.32
C GLU A 2 13.02 -5.43 -9.58
N HIS A 3 13.43 -4.20 -9.72
CA HIS A 3 12.78 -3.05 -9.09
C HIS A 3 13.23 -1.76 -9.76
N ARG A 4 12.50 -0.68 -9.45
CA ARG A 4 12.91 0.67 -9.81
C ARG A 4 12.72 1.60 -8.62
N ILE A 5 13.44 2.71 -8.62
CA ILE A 5 13.32 3.73 -7.58
C ILE A 5 12.57 4.91 -8.18
N VAL A 6 11.54 5.36 -7.46
CA VAL A 6 10.67 6.46 -7.89
C VAL A 6 10.57 7.48 -6.76
N GLU A 7 10.75 8.74 -7.08
CA GLU A 7 10.50 9.83 -6.14
C GLU A 7 9.19 10.51 -6.52
N LEU A 8 8.27 10.58 -5.56
CA LEU A 8 6.99 11.28 -5.75
C LEU A 8 6.82 12.37 -4.70
N GLU A 9 6.27 13.50 -5.14
CA GLU A 9 5.73 14.49 -4.22
C GLU A 9 4.53 13.89 -3.48
N ASN A 10 4.06 14.57 -2.43
CA ASN A 10 2.87 14.13 -1.73
C ASN A 10 1.68 14.07 -2.69
N PHE A 11 0.81 13.10 -2.49
CA PHE A 11 -0.39 12.93 -3.29
C PHE A 11 -1.55 12.42 -2.45
N LYS A 12 -2.74 12.48 -3.01
CA LYS A 12 -3.97 12.11 -2.31
C LYS A 12 -4.52 10.79 -2.87
N LEU A 13 -4.93 9.91 -1.96
CA LEU A 13 -5.73 8.74 -2.28
C LEU A 13 -7.18 9.00 -1.88
N VAL A 14 -8.11 8.58 -2.73
CA VAL A 14 -9.54 8.67 -2.47
C VAL A 14 -10.17 7.29 -2.66
N GLY A 15 -10.94 6.83 -1.70
CA GLY A 15 -11.57 5.53 -1.78
C GLY A 15 -12.30 5.09 -0.53
N PHE A 16 -12.21 3.78 -0.27
CA PHE A 16 -12.88 3.12 0.85
C PHE A 16 -11.86 2.68 1.88
N LYS A 17 -12.24 2.74 3.15
CA LYS A 17 -11.36 2.46 4.29
C LYS A 17 -11.87 1.30 5.11
N LYS A 18 -10.95 0.45 5.58
CA LYS A 18 -11.22 -0.63 6.53
C LYS A 18 -10.15 -0.58 7.63
N GLU A 19 -10.57 -0.54 8.88
CA GLU A 19 -9.66 -0.67 10.00
C GLU A 19 -9.38 -2.17 10.24
N SER A 20 -8.12 -2.53 10.48
CA SER A 20 -7.71 -3.91 10.73
C SER A 20 -6.53 -3.96 11.68
N THR A 21 -6.01 -5.14 11.91
CA THR A 21 -4.88 -5.38 12.81
C THR A 21 -4.02 -6.52 12.30
N ASN A 22 -2.72 -6.46 12.59
CA ASN A 22 -1.80 -7.56 12.33
C ASN A 22 -1.82 -8.61 13.44
N GLU A 23 -2.55 -8.37 14.54
CA GLU A 23 -2.70 -9.33 15.62
C GLU A 23 -3.36 -10.60 15.10
N ASN A 24 -2.75 -11.75 15.41
CA ASN A 24 -3.23 -13.07 14.98
C ASN A 24 -3.47 -13.17 13.47
N ARG A 25 -2.71 -12.40 12.67
CA ARG A 25 -2.81 -12.35 11.21
C ARG A 25 -4.20 -11.95 10.70
N GLN A 26 -4.92 -11.17 11.49
CA GLN A 26 -6.28 -10.73 11.13
C GLN A 26 -6.32 -9.98 9.80
N GLY A 27 -5.31 -9.15 9.53
CA GLY A 27 -5.21 -8.41 8.27
C GLY A 27 -5.16 -9.30 7.05
N MET A 28 -4.57 -10.49 7.15
CA MET A 28 -4.51 -11.45 6.05
C MET A 28 -5.89 -12.02 5.68
N LYS A 29 -6.86 -11.89 6.58
CA LYS A 29 -8.27 -12.27 6.34
C LYS A 29 -9.09 -11.05 5.94
N ASP A 30 -8.91 -9.93 6.63
CA ASP A 30 -9.73 -8.72 6.43
C ASP A 30 -9.48 -8.06 5.09
N CYS A 31 -8.22 -7.96 4.65
CA CYS A 31 -7.91 -7.27 3.40
C CYS A 31 -8.47 -7.97 2.16
N PRO A 32 -8.28 -9.31 1.99
CA PRO A 32 -8.93 -10.00 0.87
C PRO A 32 -10.45 -9.95 0.93
N ALA A 33 -11.04 -10.04 2.14
CA ALA A 33 -12.49 -9.95 2.31
C ALA A 33 -13.03 -8.58 1.92
N PHE A 34 -12.29 -7.51 2.25
CA PHE A 34 -12.64 -6.15 1.86
C PHE A 34 -12.59 -5.97 0.34
N TRP A 35 -11.53 -6.48 -0.31
CA TRP A 35 -11.45 -6.49 -1.77
C TRP A 35 -12.64 -7.18 -2.40
N ASN A 36 -13.01 -8.35 -1.86
CA ASN A 36 -14.16 -9.11 -2.37
C ASN A 36 -15.45 -8.31 -2.20
N GLU A 37 -15.64 -7.66 -1.07
CA GLU A 37 -16.81 -6.80 -0.81
C GLU A 37 -16.90 -5.66 -1.83
N ILE A 38 -15.81 -4.96 -2.07
CA ILE A 38 -15.77 -3.82 -2.99
C ILE A 38 -16.02 -4.29 -4.43
N LEU A 39 -15.32 -5.33 -4.86
CA LEU A 39 -15.41 -5.82 -6.24
C LEU A 39 -16.77 -6.47 -6.53
N SER A 40 -17.33 -7.23 -5.60
CA SER A 40 -18.62 -7.91 -5.80
C SER A 40 -19.79 -6.93 -5.84
N SER A 41 -19.66 -5.77 -5.19
CA SER A 41 -20.67 -4.72 -5.21
C SER A 41 -20.41 -3.64 -6.28
N ASN A 42 -19.36 -3.82 -7.09
CA ASN A 42 -18.95 -2.90 -8.17
C ASN A 42 -18.63 -1.48 -7.69
N LYS A 43 -18.24 -1.32 -6.43
CA LYS A 43 -17.89 -0.01 -5.86
C LYS A 43 -16.62 0.59 -6.47
N GLN A 44 -15.73 -0.25 -7.02
CA GLN A 44 -14.53 0.22 -7.71
C GLN A 44 -14.88 1.10 -8.92
N ASN A 45 -16.08 0.95 -9.49
CA ASN A 45 -16.51 1.76 -10.62
C ASN A 45 -16.68 3.24 -10.25
N ASP A 46 -16.83 3.57 -8.97
CA ASP A 46 -16.86 4.95 -8.50
C ASP A 46 -15.45 5.56 -8.45
N LEU A 47 -14.42 4.72 -8.40
CA LEU A 47 -13.03 5.15 -8.27
C LEU A 47 -12.31 5.25 -9.61
N LEU A 48 -12.51 4.28 -10.48
CA LEU A 48 -11.73 4.16 -11.72
C LEU A 48 -11.71 5.44 -12.57
N PRO A 49 -12.84 6.15 -12.77
CA PRO A 49 -12.83 7.37 -13.56
C PRO A 49 -12.02 8.52 -12.95
N MET A 50 -11.70 8.43 -11.66
CA MET A 50 -10.97 9.48 -10.95
C MET A 50 -9.46 9.36 -11.09
N ILE A 51 -8.95 8.24 -11.59
CA ILE A 51 -7.49 8.01 -11.70
C ILE A 51 -6.88 9.04 -12.63
N ASN A 52 -6.05 9.94 -12.09
CA ASN A 52 -5.37 10.96 -12.87
C ASN A 52 -3.99 11.33 -12.31
N HIS A 53 -3.46 10.51 -11.41
CA HIS A 53 -2.16 10.75 -10.77
C HIS A 53 -1.43 9.42 -10.54
N GLU A 54 -0.10 9.47 -10.52
CA GLU A 54 0.69 8.30 -10.12
C GLU A 54 0.51 7.98 -8.64
N PRO A 55 0.53 6.69 -8.24
CA PRO A 55 0.55 5.51 -9.10
C PRO A 55 -0.79 5.30 -9.81
N PHE A 56 -0.73 4.98 -11.09
CA PHE A 56 -1.94 4.76 -11.89
C PHE A 56 -2.45 3.35 -11.68
N GLY A 57 -3.70 3.22 -11.27
CA GLY A 57 -4.35 1.94 -11.03
C GLY A 57 -5.21 1.97 -9.79
N LEU A 58 -5.85 0.85 -9.51
CA LEU A 58 -6.58 0.64 -8.26
C LEU A 58 -5.55 0.22 -7.21
N ILE A 59 -5.58 0.86 -6.05
CA ILE A 59 -4.52 0.74 -5.06
C ILE A 59 -5.05 0.19 -3.76
N GLY A 60 -4.37 -0.85 -3.22
CA GLY A 60 -4.51 -1.28 -1.83
C GLY A 60 -3.42 -0.61 -1.02
N ALA A 61 -3.77 0.14 0.01
CA ALA A 61 -2.82 0.91 0.80
C ALA A 61 -2.96 0.61 2.28
N SER A 62 -1.85 0.21 2.92
CA SER A 62 -1.80 -0.06 4.35
C SER A 62 -1.08 1.06 5.07
N PHE A 63 -1.80 1.80 5.92
CA PHE A 63 -1.24 2.88 6.74
C PHE A 63 -1.07 2.40 8.17
N TYR A 64 0.14 2.57 8.70
CA TYR A 64 0.52 2.08 10.02
C TYR A 64 0.58 3.22 11.04
N ASN A 65 0.78 2.88 12.30
CA ASN A 65 0.87 3.85 13.42
C ASN A 65 -0.39 4.72 13.54
N THR A 66 -1.55 4.14 13.24
CA THR A 66 -2.83 4.84 13.32
C THR A 66 -3.39 4.89 14.74
N ASP A 67 -2.86 4.05 15.64
CA ASP A 67 -3.24 4.01 17.05
C ASP A 67 -1.97 3.90 17.91
N LYS A 68 -1.68 4.93 18.70
CA LYS A 68 -0.48 4.97 19.54
C LYS A 68 -0.51 3.93 20.66
N ALA A 69 -1.69 3.46 21.05
CA ALA A 69 -1.85 2.45 22.08
C ALA A 69 -1.71 1.02 21.56
N ASP A 70 -1.80 0.82 20.24
CA ASP A 70 -1.73 -0.50 19.61
C ASP A 70 -1.02 -0.41 18.27
N ALA A 71 0.27 -0.73 18.27
CA ALA A 71 1.13 -0.65 17.08
C ALA A 71 0.77 -1.67 15.99
N LYS A 72 -0.06 -2.65 16.30
CA LYS A 72 -0.49 -3.67 15.33
C LYS A 72 -1.69 -3.25 14.51
N LYS A 73 -2.41 -2.21 14.94
CA LYS A 73 -3.53 -1.66 14.16
C LYS A 73 -3.03 -0.92 12.94
N PHE A 74 -3.78 -1.05 11.87
CA PHE A 74 -3.53 -0.31 10.64
C PHE A 74 -4.83 0.00 9.93
N ASP A 75 -4.79 1.01 9.07
CA ASP A 75 -5.91 1.38 8.21
C ASP A 75 -5.60 0.91 6.79
N TYR A 76 -6.52 0.16 6.20
CA TYR A 76 -6.40 -0.32 4.84
C TYR A 76 -7.37 0.42 3.94
N TYR A 77 -6.86 0.88 2.81
CA TYR A 77 -7.67 1.61 1.82
C TYR A 77 -7.68 0.86 0.51
N ILE A 78 -8.85 0.84 -0.14
CA ILE A 78 -8.95 0.52 -1.55
C ILE A 78 -9.30 1.83 -2.23
N ALA A 79 -8.37 2.37 -3.03
CA ALA A 79 -8.41 3.76 -3.43
C ALA A 79 -7.70 3.99 -4.76
N VAL A 80 -7.77 5.23 -5.23
CA VAL A 80 -7.04 5.70 -6.41
C VAL A 80 -6.33 7.00 -6.11
N ALA A 81 -5.22 7.25 -6.79
CA ALA A 81 -4.51 8.52 -6.71
C ALA A 81 -5.20 9.53 -7.63
N THR A 82 -5.60 10.66 -7.08
CA THR A 82 -6.39 11.64 -7.82
C THR A 82 -6.16 13.06 -7.31
N THR A 83 -6.31 14.02 -8.22
CA THR A 83 -6.34 15.44 -7.90
C THR A 83 -7.77 15.99 -7.84
N ASN A 84 -8.76 15.16 -8.16
CA ASN A 84 -10.17 15.54 -8.10
C ASN A 84 -10.63 15.77 -6.66
N ASP A 85 -11.67 16.58 -6.49
CA ASP A 85 -12.31 16.71 -5.19
C ASP A 85 -12.88 15.36 -4.74
N THR A 86 -12.90 15.13 -3.42
CA THR A 86 -13.40 13.89 -2.86
C THR A 86 -14.93 13.86 -2.90
N PRO A 87 -15.55 12.92 -3.62
CA PRO A 87 -16.99 12.78 -3.64
C PRO A 87 -17.56 12.45 -2.24
N GLU A 88 -18.79 12.84 -2.02
CA GLU A 88 -19.51 12.46 -0.80
C GLU A 88 -19.58 10.93 -0.69
N GLY A 89 -19.33 10.42 0.51
CA GLY A 89 -19.34 8.98 0.78
C GLY A 89 -18.00 8.30 0.60
N LEU A 90 -17.01 8.99 0.02
CA LEU A 90 -15.64 8.49 -0.09
C LEU A 90 -14.74 9.18 0.93
N ILE A 91 -13.61 8.55 1.22
CA ILE A 91 -12.63 9.04 2.20
C ILE A 91 -11.35 9.39 1.46
N GLU A 92 -10.71 10.48 1.85
CA GLU A 92 -9.41 10.85 1.34
C GLU A 92 -8.33 10.68 2.39
N VAL A 93 -7.12 10.36 1.95
CA VAL A 93 -5.94 10.31 2.80
C VAL A 93 -4.74 10.83 2.03
N GLU A 94 -3.90 11.59 2.72
CA GLU A 94 -2.67 12.13 2.13
C GLU A 94 -1.54 11.13 2.25
N VAL A 95 -0.81 10.92 1.16
CA VAL A 95 0.44 10.15 1.14
C VAL A 95 1.58 11.15 1.09
N PRO A 96 2.46 11.17 2.10
CA PRO A 96 3.59 12.10 2.09
C PRO A 96 4.54 11.88 0.92
N ALA A 97 5.39 12.86 0.66
CA ALA A 97 6.44 12.74 -0.34
C ALA A 97 7.48 11.73 0.15
N TYR A 98 7.67 10.67 -0.64
CA TYR A 98 8.63 9.60 -0.32
C TYR A 98 9.45 9.23 -1.53
N THR A 99 10.58 8.58 -1.27
CA THR A 99 11.26 7.75 -2.25
C THR A 99 10.68 6.35 -2.13
N TRP A 100 10.35 5.75 -3.25
CA TRP A 100 9.70 4.44 -3.31
C TRP A 100 10.58 3.43 -4.03
N ALA A 101 10.63 2.22 -3.51
CA ALA A 101 11.10 1.06 -4.27
C ALA A 101 9.88 0.33 -4.82
N VAL A 102 9.87 0.10 -6.12
CA VAL A 102 8.71 -0.47 -6.83
C VAL A 102 9.10 -1.80 -7.44
N PHE A 103 8.37 -2.85 -7.06
CA PHE A 103 8.65 -4.23 -7.45
C PHE A 103 7.51 -4.79 -8.29
N PRO A 104 7.74 -5.11 -9.57
CA PRO A 104 6.72 -5.74 -10.39
C PRO A 104 6.51 -7.19 -9.99
N CYS A 105 5.27 -7.63 -10.01
CA CYS A 105 4.89 -9.01 -9.72
C CYS A 105 3.54 -9.33 -10.35
N THR A 106 2.97 -10.47 -9.99
CA THR A 106 1.64 -10.87 -10.41
C THR A 106 0.77 -11.13 -9.17
N ARG A 107 -0.54 -11.29 -9.37
CA ARG A 107 -1.45 -11.64 -8.26
C ARG A 107 -0.99 -12.92 -7.55
N GLU A 108 -0.54 -13.91 -8.31
CA GLU A 108 -0.07 -15.17 -7.78
C GLU A 108 1.22 -15.02 -6.96
N THR A 109 2.12 -14.12 -7.39
CA THR A 109 3.43 -13.96 -6.75
C THR A 109 3.52 -12.80 -5.78
N SER A 110 2.44 -12.02 -5.58
CA SER A 110 2.49 -10.80 -4.76
C SER A 110 2.90 -11.06 -3.31
N GLY A 111 2.34 -12.08 -2.68
CA GLY A 111 2.70 -12.44 -1.31
C GLY A 111 4.16 -12.85 -1.17
N LYS A 112 4.63 -13.67 -2.10
CA LYS A 112 6.03 -14.12 -2.16
C LYS A 112 6.96 -12.91 -2.38
N THR A 113 6.57 -11.99 -3.26
CA THR A 113 7.33 -10.78 -3.54
C THR A 113 7.43 -9.89 -2.32
N GLN A 114 6.32 -9.65 -1.61
CA GLN A 114 6.31 -8.86 -0.38
C GLN A 114 7.22 -9.47 0.68
N PHE A 115 7.16 -10.78 0.86
CA PHE A 115 8.04 -11.48 1.81
C PHE A 115 9.52 -11.33 1.41
N ALA A 116 9.84 -11.48 0.13
CA ALA A 116 11.20 -11.36 -0.36
C ALA A 116 11.76 -9.94 -0.24
N ILE A 117 10.93 -8.92 -0.38
CA ILE A 117 11.35 -7.53 -0.18
C ILE A 117 11.90 -7.36 1.24
N VAL A 118 11.18 -7.86 2.23
CA VAL A 118 11.50 -7.69 3.65
C VAL A 118 12.67 -8.58 4.08
N THR A 119 12.68 -9.84 3.63
CA THR A 119 13.62 -10.84 4.14
C THR A 119 14.90 -10.95 3.32
N LYS A 120 14.90 -10.47 2.09
CA LYS A 120 16.04 -10.61 1.19
C LYS A 120 16.50 -9.28 0.62
N TRP A 121 15.63 -8.57 -0.09
CA TRP A 121 16.05 -7.35 -0.78
C TRP A 121 16.52 -6.27 0.18
N ALA A 122 15.72 -5.95 1.20
CA ALA A 122 16.06 -4.87 2.13
C ALA A 122 17.34 -5.15 2.93
N PRO A 123 17.54 -6.35 3.51
CA PRO A 123 18.79 -6.65 4.20
C PRO A 123 20.03 -6.66 3.30
N GLU A 124 19.87 -7.03 2.04
CA GLU A 124 20.98 -7.11 1.07
C GLU A 124 21.24 -5.78 0.34
N SER A 125 20.32 -4.83 0.41
CA SER A 125 20.47 -3.53 -0.25
C SER A 125 21.54 -2.69 0.45
N GLU A 126 22.54 -2.26 -0.28
CA GLU A 126 23.59 -1.38 0.24
C GLU A 126 23.17 0.09 0.18
N GLU A 127 22.25 0.43 -0.69
CA GLU A 127 21.87 1.82 -0.97
C GLU A 127 20.62 2.27 -0.20
N TYR A 128 19.64 1.39 -0.03
CA TYR A 128 18.34 1.75 0.55
C TYR A 128 17.96 0.86 1.71
N GLU A 129 17.18 1.43 2.64
CA GLU A 129 16.53 0.68 3.71
C GLU A 129 15.04 1.04 3.74
N LEU A 130 14.23 0.12 4.27
CA LEU A 130 12.79 0.35 4.39
C LEU A 130 12.52 1.40 5.47
N LEU A 131 11.55 2.29 5.23
CA LEU A 131 11.04 3.19 6.27
C LEU A 131 10.27 2.43 7.33
N ASN A 132 9.61 1.35 6.95
CA ASN A 132 8.95 0.44 7.88
C ASN A 132 9.74 -0.84 7.97
N ASP A 133 10.40 -1.09 9.09
CA ASP A 133 11.25 -2.27 9.28
C ASP A 133 10.66 -3.32 10.23
N GLY A 134 9.45 -3.08 10.74
CA GLY A 134 8.79 -3.98 11.68
C GLY A 134 7.86 -5.02 11.04
N TYR A 135 8.06 -5.37 9.79
CA TYR A 135 7.17 -6.28 9.09
C TYR A 135 7.05 -7.66 9.73
N ALA A 136 8.16 -8.17 10.28
CA ALA A 136 8.16 -9.50 10.89
C ALA A 136 7.41 -9.54 12.22
N THR A 137 7.38 -8.42 12.93
CA THR A 137 6.72 -8.32 14.24
C THR A 137 5.32 -7.71 14.14
N GLY A 138 5.03 -7.04 13.05
CA GLY A 138 3.81 -6.24 12.88
C GLY A 138 3.87 -4.87 13.54
N ASP A 139 4.98 -4.54 14.18
CA ASP A 139 5.16 -3.27 14.90
C ASP A 139 5.87 -2.26 13.98
N MET A 140 5.11 -1.63 13.11
CA MET A 140 5.64 -0.66 12.16
C MET A 140 6.00 0.65 12.86
N ILE A 141 7.18 1.18 12.59
CA ILE A 141 7.68 2.41 13.23
C ILE A 141 7.33 3.67 12.46
N SER A 142 7.08 3.56 11.17
CA SER A 142 6.69 4.68 10.31
C SER A 142 5.19 4.57 9.98
N GLY A 143 4.53 5.72 9.85
CA GLY A 143 3.14 5.76 9.37
C GLY A 143 3.00 5.64 7.86
N GLY A 144 4.12 5.63 7.14
CA GLY A 144 4.11 5.58 5.68
C GLY A 144 3.44 4.33 5.14
N PRO A 145 2.61 4.45 4.09
CA PRO A 145 1.89 3.30 3.57
C PRO A 145 2.76 2.41 2.70
N ASP A 146 2.40 1.12 2.68
CA ASP A 146 2.80 0.21 1.61
C ASP A 146 1.65 0.15 0.63
N LEU A 147 1.96 0.12 -0.66
CA LEU A 147 0.96 0.11 -1.70
C LEU A 147 1.03 -1.15 -2.54
N GLU A 148 -0.14 -1.67 -2.90
CA GLU A 148 -0.30 -2.68 -3.95
C GLU A 148 -1.04 -1.99 -5.08
N VAL A 149 -0.37 -1.81 -6.23
CA VAL A 149 -0.94 -1.10 -7.37
C VAL A 149 -1.34 -2.11 -8.42
N TYR A 150 -2.63 -2.22 -8.67
CA TYR A 150 -3.20 -3.18 -9.62
C TYR A 150 -3.25 -2.57 -11.00
N GLY A 151 -2.47 -3.16 -11.91
CA GLY A 151 -2.46 -2.76 -13.32
C GLY A 151 -3.46 -3.56 -14.14
N GLN A 152 -3.14 -3.80 -15.39
CA GLN A 152 -3.98 -4.59 -16.28
C GLN A 152 -3.74 -6.08 -16.07
N GLY A 153 -4.82 -6.86 -16.12
CA GLY A 153 -4.75 -8.31 -15.96
C GLY A 153 -4.22 -8.71 -14.58
N ASP A 154 -3.20 -9.53 -14.55
CA ASP A 154 -2.59 -10.03 -13.32
C ASP A 154 -1.41 -9.20 -12.84
N ASP A 155 -1.05 -8.14 -13.55
CA ASP A 155 0.11 -7.32 -13.21
C ASP A 155 -0.15 -6.49 -11.95
N ILE A 156 0.79 -6.57 -11.00
CA ILE A 156 0.74 -5.81 -9.75
C ILE A 156 2.13 -5.21 -9.52
N GLU A 157 2.15 -4.03 -8.92
CA GLU A 157 3.39 -3.45 -8.41
C GLU A 157 3.26 -3.29 -6.90
N ILE A 158 4.31 -3.69 -6.18
CA ILE A 158 4.42 -3.45 -4.74
C ILE A 158 5.28 -2.22 -4.56
N TRP A 159 4.74 -1.21 -3.91
CA TRP A 159 5.43 0.06 -3.64
C TRP A 159 5.71 0.15 -2.14
N VAL A 160 6.97 0.24 -1.77
CA VAL A 160 7.39 0.39 -0.37
C VAL A 160 8.20 1.66 -0.21
N PRO A 161 7.92 2.46 0.83
CA PRO A 161 8.70 3.67 1.08
C PRO A 161 10.08 3.30 1.63
N VAL A 162 11.10 3.95 1.07
CA VAL A 162 12.50 3.68 1.43
C VAL A 162 13.23 4.99 1.70
N ARG A 163 14.41 4.87 2.28
CA ARG A 163 15.36 5.98 2.44
C ARG A 163 16.77 5.48 2.16
N LYS A 164 17.64 6.38 1.76
CA LYS A 164 19.04 6.03 1.56
C LYS A 164 19.68 5.68 2.90
N ARG A 165 20.53 4.64 2.90
CA ARG A 165 21.36 4.32 4.06
C ARG A 165 22.34 5.44 4.30
N GLY A 166 22.47 5.83 5.55
CA GLY A 166 23.38 6.89 5.97
C GLY A 166 24.84 6.45 6.03
#